data_90e5dd0465aa6c7e29b13d8c77fe34fa
#
_entry.id   90e5dd0465aa6c7e29b13d8c77fe34fa
#
_cell.length_a   1.000
_cell.length_b   1.000
_cell.length_c   1.000
_cell.angle_alpha   90.00
_cell.angle_beta   90.00
_cell.angle_gamma   90.00
#
_symmetry.space_group_name_H-M   'P 1'
#
loop_
_entity.id
_entity.type
_entity.pdbx_description
1 polymer ?
#
loop_
_entity_poly.entity_id
_entity_poly.type
_entity_poly.pdbx_seq_one_letter_code
_entity_poly.pdbx_strand_id
1 'polypeptide(L)'
;MVHCDIGGFFSFGKLKRDDELFVRWMEMCAFSLLMRSHESIRPWANSQFDAPAVTPHTVRLTNIHVALRPYIDACIADAQRGVPALRPDFYEAMDYGASRDMYSYFLGPDLYICPVIERHAKTRQVHLPAGDWVHFWTGKPYAGGQSYTVDAPLGQPPVFYKKESAYADLFRTVADNK
;
A
#
# COMPACT_ATOMS: atom_id res chain seq x y z
N MET A 1 -5.37 3.06 -16.59
CA MET A 1 -4.69 2.38 -15.46
C MET A 1 -3.51 3.25 -15.07
N VAL A 2 -3.35 3.58 -13.79
CA VAL A 2 -2.24 4.41 -13.29
C VAL A 2 -1.26 3.49 -12.57
N HIS A 3 0.02 3.68 -12.81
CA HIS A 3 1.10 3.00 -12.10
C HIS A 3 2.27 3.96 -11.87
N CYS A 4 3.21 3.57 -11.02
CA CYS A 4 4.48 4.25 -10.84
C CYS A 4 5.63 3.23 -10.91
N ASP A 5 6.83 3.71 -11.21
CA ASP A 5 8.02 2.87 -11.26
C ASP A 5 8.60 2.75 -9.84
N ILE A 6 8.46 1.56 -9.23
CA ILE A 6 8.93 1.28 -7.87
C ILE A 6 10.40 1.65 -7.74
N GLY A 7 10.69 2.53 -6.77
CA GLY A 7 12.04 3.02 -6.50
C GLY A 7 12.47 4.17 -7.43
N GLY A 8 11.61 4.63 -8.33
CA GLY A 8 11.86 5.73 -9.25
C GLY A 8 12.36 5.29 -10.62
N PHE A 9 12.14 6.14 -11.62
CA PHE A 9 12.42 5.85 -13.02
C PHE A 9 13.91 5.73 -13.34
N PHE A 10 14.74 6.59 -12.76
CA PHE A 10 16.19 6.55 -12.96
C PHE A 10 16.96 7.16 -11.79
N SER A 11 18.24 6.80 -11.72
CA SER A 11 19.20 7.40 -10.80
C SER A 11 20.20 8.27 -11.57
N PHE A 12 20.43 9.50 -11.12
CA PHE A 12 21.37 10.42 -11.76
C PHE A 12 22.23 11.15 -10.71
N GLY A 13 23.52 11.23 -10.96
CA GLY A 13 24.47 11.92 -10.07
C GLY A 13 24.48 11.33 -8.67
N LYS A 14 24.13 12.16 -7.68
CA LYS A 14 24.04 11.77 -6.26
C LYS A 14 22.70 11.16 -5.88
N LEU A 15 21.68 11.25 -6.76
CA LEU A 15 20.39 10.65 -6.55
C LEU A 15 20.51 9.14 -6.74
N LYS A 16 20.58 8.43 -5.64
CA LYS A 16 20.61 6.97 -5.61
C LYS A 16 19.37 6.46 -4.92
N ARG A 17 18.83 5.37 -5.45
CA ARG A 17 17.84 4.57 -4.76
C ARG A 17 18.53 3.93 -3.55
N ASP A 18 17.88 3.95 -2.41
CA ASP A 18 18.29 3.16 -1.25
C ASP A 18 17.25 2.07 -0.95
N ASP A 19 17.64 1.09 -0.16
CA ASP A 19 16.83 -0.08 0.13
C ASP A 19 15.51 0.29 0.83
N GLU A 20 15.55 1.24 1.78
CA GLU A 20 14.35 1.69 2.48
C GLU A 20 13.37 2.36 1.52
N LEU A 21 13.83 3.32 0.71
CA LEU A 21 12.98 3.98 -0.29
C LEU A 21 12.34 2.96 -1.23
N PHE A 22 13.13 1.98 -1.69
CA PHE A 22 12.64 0.96 -2.59
C PHE A 22 11.54 0.11 -1.96
N VAL A 23 11.77 -0.38 -0.73
CA VAL A 23 10.78 -1.20 -0.02
C VAL A 23 9.53 -0.40 0.35
N ARG A 24 9.67 0.84 0.84
CA ARG A 24 8.51 1.71 1.14
C ARG A 24 7.66 1.99 -0.11
N TRP A 25 8.30 2.19 -1.24
CA TRP A 25 7.57 2.37 -2.52
C TRP A 25 6.88 1.08 -2.96
N MET A 26 7.54 -0.06 -2.76
CA MET A 26 6.97 -1.37 -3.03
C MET A 26 5.76 -1.69 -2.14
N GLU A 27 5.81 -1.31 -0.85
CA GLU A 27 4.69 -1.41 0.08
C GLU A 27 3.42 -0.72 -0.47
N MET A 28 3.58 0.50 -0.98
CA MET A 28 2.47 1.22 -1.61
C MET A 28 1.97 0.49 -2.87
N CYS A 29 2.88 0.04 -3.73
CA CYS A 29 2.50 -0.59 -4.99
C CYS A 29 1.89 -1.98 -4.83
N ALA A 30 2.20 -2.70 -3.75
CA ALA A 30 1.59 -4.00 -3.47
C ALA A 30 0.06 -3.90 -3.28
N PHE A 31 -0.41 -2.75 -2.82
CA PHE A 31 -1.84 -2.43 -2.66
C PHE A 31 -2.34 -1.45 -3.74
N SER A 32 -1.91 -1.66 -4.98
CA SER A 32 -2.35 -0.89 -6.15
C SER A 32 -2.80 -1.81 -7.27
N LEU A 33 -3.22 -1.25 -8.40
CA LEU A 33 -3.67 -2.05 -9.55
C LEU A 33 -2.54 -2.72 -10.32
N LEU A 34 -1.34 -2.17 -10.25
CA LEU A 34 -0.19 -2.66 -10.98
C LEU A 34 1.07 -2.45 -10.15
N MET A 35 1.75 -3.55 -9.86
CA MET A 35 3.05 -3.55 -9.20
C MET A 35 4.15 -3.71 -10.24
N ARG A 36 4.94 -2.68 -10.46
CA ARG A 36 6.00 -2.66 -11.46
C ARG A 36 7.21 -1.89 -10.97
N SER A 37 8.39 -2.39 -11.26
CA SER A 37 9.66 -1.67 -11.10
C SER A 37 10.23 -1.28 -12.47
N HIS A 38 11.07 -0.27 -12.48
CA HIS A 38 11.82 0.16 -13.66
C HIS A 38 13.24 0.55 -13.28
N GLU A 39 14.20 0.10 -14.04
CA GLU A 39 15.58 0.55 -13.97
C GLU A 39 16.06 0.98 -15.35
N SER A 40 16.40 2.26 -15.52
CA SER A 40 16.69 2.78 -16.85
C SER A 40 18.16 3.01 -17.13
N ILE A 41 18.80 3.99 -16.48
CA ILE A 41 20.08 4.52 -16.97
C ILE A 41 21.29 3.77 -16.38
N ARG A 42 21.19 3.20 -15.19
CA ARG A 42 22.29 2.53 -14.51
C ARG A 42 21.83 1.25 -13.79
N PRO A 43 21.34 0.24 -14.53
CA PRO A 43 20.83 -0.98 -13.91
C PRO A 43 21.90 -1.69 -13.07
N TRP A 44 23.17 -1.65 -13.49
CA TRP A 44 24.30 -2.24 -12.78
C TRP A 44 24.65 -1.56 -11.44
N ALA A 45 24.23 -0.31 -11.25
CA ALA A 45 24.51 0.45 -10.02
C ALA A 45 23.36 0.41 -9.00
N ASN A 46 22.20 -0.06 -9.40
CA ASN A 46 20.95 -0.01 -8.63
C ASN A 46 20.16 -1.31 -8.75
N SER A 47 20.80 -2.44 -8.96
CA SER A 47 20.08 -3.71 -9.06
C SER A 47 19.27 -3.95 -7.79
N GLN A 48 17.97 -4.05 -7.99
CA GLN A 48 16.98 -4.25 -6.91
C GLN A 48 16.92 -5.70 -6.49
N PHE A 49 17.34 -6.59 -7.39
CA PHE A 49 17.20 -8.03 -7.24
C PHE A 49 18.40 -8.65 -6.52
N ASP A 50 19.51 -7.94 -6.47
CA ASP A 50 20.78 -8.42 -5.88
C ASP A 50 21.00 -7.92 -4.45
N ALA A 51 20.07 -7.13 -3.89
CA ALA A 51 20.17 -6.60 -2.53
C ALA A 51 19.57 -7.58 -1.52
N PRO A 52 20.37 -8.30 -0.72
CA PRO A 52 19.85 -9.30 0.23
C PRO A 52 18.85 -8.73 1.24
N ALA A 53 19.01 -7.44 1.61
CA ALA A 53 18.10 -6.76 2.52
C ALA A 53 16.72 -6.49 1.89
N VAL A 54 16.63 -6.40 0.57
CA VAL A 54 15.41 -6.05 -0.16
C VAL A 54 14.63 -7.28 -0.63
N THR A 55 15.35 -8.32 -1.03
CA THR A 55 14.77 -9.53 -1.65
C THR A 55 13.63 -10.16 -0.82
N PRO A 56 13.73 -10.35 0.50
CA PRO A 56 12.62 -10.93 1.29
C PRO A 56 11.35 -10.07 1.23
N HIS A 57 11.49 -8.75 1.27
CA HIS A 57 10.35 -7.82 1.14
C HIS A 57 9.75 -7.87 -0.25
N THR A 58 10.60 -7.96 -1.29
CA THR A 58 10.15 -8.09 -2.68
C THR A 58 9.28 -9.32 -2.86
N VAL A 59 9.77 -10.47 -2.43
CA VAL A 59 9.04 -11.75 -2.54
C VAL A 59 7.71 -11.65 -1.80
N ARG A 60 7.72 -11.21 -0.54
CA ARG A 60 6.52 -11.12 0.28
C ARG A 60 5.48 -10.17 -0.33
N LEU A 61 5.87 -8.95 -0.67
CA LEU A 61 4.94 -7.94 -1.19
C LEU A 61 4.40 -8.30 -2.57
N THR A 62 5.21 -8.96 -3.40
CA THR A 62 4.74 -9.49 -4.69
C THR A 62 3.72 -10.61 -4.49
N ASN A 63 3.97 -11.53 -3.56
CA ASN A 63 3.01 -12.59 -3.23
C ASN A 63 1.68 -12.02 -2.70
N ILE A 64 1.73 -10.98 -1.86
CA ILE A 64 0.53 -10.27 -1.39
C ILE A 64 -0.24 -9.67 -2.57
N HIS A 65 0.45 -8.96 -3.46
CA HIS A 65 -0.19 -8.38 -4.64
C HIS A 65 -0.88 -9.44 -5.52
N VAL A 66 -0.19 -10.55 -5.77
CA VAL A 66 -0.75 -11.67 -6.55
C VAL A 66 -1.95 -12.30 -5.83
N ALA A 67 -1.87 -12.50 -4.52
CA ALA A 67 -2.96 -13.09 -3.74
C ALA A 67 -4.18 -12.17 -3.62
N LEU A 68 -4.00 -10.84 -3.70
CA LEU A 68 -5.09 -9.86 -3.78
C LEU A 68 -5.78 -9.81 -5.14
N ARG A 69 -5.34 -10.57 -6.13
CA ARG A 69 -5.86 -10.55 -7.50
C ARG A 69 -7.39 -10.61 -7.61
N PRO A 70 -8.13 -11.46 -6.86
CA PRO A 70 -9.59 -11.50 -6.96
C PRO A 70 -10.24 -10.16 -6.61
N TYR A 71 -9.70 -9.45 -5.60
CA TYR A 71 -10.17 -8.13 -5.21
C TYR A 71 -9.77 -7.05 -6.23
N ILE A 72 -8.53 -7.10 -6.70
CA ILE A 72 -8.01 -6.16 -7.72
C ILE A 72 -8.85 -6.27 -9.00
N ASP A 73 -9.20 -7.47 -9.45
CA ASP A 73 -10.02 -7.69 -10.64
C ASP A 73 -11.43 -7.10 -10.46
N ALA A 74 -12.02 -7.22 -9.27
CA ALA A 74 -13.28 -6.55 -8.96
C ALA A 74 -13.16 -5.02 -9.04
N CYS A 75 -12.09 -4.45 -8.48
CA CYS A 75 -11.83 -3.01 -8.58
C CYS A 75 -11.61 -2.54 -10.03
N ILE A 76 -10.98 -3.36 -10.87
CA ILE A 76 -10.80 -3.07 -12.31
C ILE A 76 -12.15 -3.11 -13.02
N ALA A 77 -13.01 -4.09 -12.70
CA ALA A 77 -14.36 -4.16 -13.28
C ALA A 77 -15.21 -2.93 -12.90
N ASP A 78 -15.08 -2.44 -11.65
CA ASP A 78 -15.71 -1.18 -11.23
C ASP A 78 -15.16 0.02 -12.01
N ALA A 79 -13.84 0.07 -12.22
CA ALA A 79 -13.21 1.15 -12.99
C ALA A 79 -13.71 1.19 -14.46
N GLN A 80 -14.00 0.05 -15.05
CA GLN A 80 -14.61 -0.02 -16.39
C GLN A 80 -16.04 0.56 -16.42
N ARG A 81 -16.72 0.60 -15.28
CA ARG A 81 -18.04 1.23 -15.10
C ARG A 81 -17.96 2.70 -14.65
N GLY A 82 -16.77 3.29 -14.61
CA GLY A 82 -16.55 4.68 -14.25
C GLY A 82 -16.33 4.92 -12.76
N VAL A 83 -16.17 3.87 -11.94
CA VAL A 83 -15.89 4.00 -10.51
C VAL A 83 -14.39 3.87 -10.29
N PRO A 84 -13.67 4.89 -9.79
CA PRO A 84 -12.23 4.83 -9.63
C PRO A 84 -11.80 3.68 -8.72
N ALA A 85 -10.80 2.91 -9.15
CA ALA A 85 -10.27 1.81 -8.35
C ALA A 85 -9.31 2.30 -7.25
N LEU A 86 -8.50 3.32 -7.55
CA LEU A 86 -7.69 4.03 -6.55
C LEU A 86 -8.39 5.35 -6.24
N ARG A 87 -8.64 5.60 -4.96
CA ARG A 87 -9.45 6.73 -4.52
C ARG A 87 -8.75 7.47 -3.39
N PRO A 88 -8.65 8.80 -3.45
CA PRO A 88 -8.21 9.55 -2.29
C PRO A 88 -9.21 9.36 -1.13
N ASP A 89 -8.74 9.56 0.09
CA ASP A 89 -9.55 9.35 1.30
C ASP A 89 -10.87 10.14 1.29
N PHE A 90 -10.85 11.37 0.83
CA PHE A 90 -12.04 12.22 0.75
C PHE A 90 -13.13 11.70 -0.20
N TYR A 91 -12.79 10.79 -1.13
CA TYR A 91 -13.75 10.24 -2.07
C TYR A 91 -14.75 9.29 -1.40
N GLU A 92 -14.27 8.48 -0.46
CA GLU A 92 -15.11 7.51 0.27
C GLU A 92 -15.70 8.11 1.57
N ALA A 93 -14.93 8.94 2.26
CA ALA A 93 -15.32 9.44 3.58
C ALA A 93 -16.22 10.68 3.52
N MET A 94 -16.23 11.43 2.41
CA MET A 94 -16.96 12.70 2.24
C MET A 94 -16.67 13.72 3.36
N ASP A 95 -15.70 13.44 4.20
CA ASP A 95 -15.30 14.28 5.32
C ASP A 95 -14.03 15.06 4.99
N TYR A 96 -14.22 16.21 4.38
CA TYR A 96 -13.11 17.09 4.00
C TYR A 96 -12.40 17.75 5.20
N GLY A 97 -12.85 17.50 6.42
CA GLY A 97 -12.39 18.21 7.62
C GLY A 97 -11.41 17.47 8.52
N ALA A 98 -11.46 16.14 8.56
CA ALA A 98 -10.85 15.39 9.65
C ALA A 98 -9.40 14.98 9.39
N SER A 99 -9.00 14.70 8.16
CA SER A 99 -7.61 14.36 7.84
C SER A 99 -7.24 14.85 6.46
N ARG A 100 -6.21 15.69 6.40
CA ARG A 100 -5.55 16.04 5.14
C ARG A 100 -4.32 15.15 4.91
N ASP A 101 -4.46 13.87 5.17
CA ASP A 101 -3.42 12.92 4.78
C ASP A 101 -3.50 12.69 3.27
N MET A 102 -2.77 13.53 2.52
CA MET A 102 -2.73 13.48 1.05
C MET A 102 -2.08 12.21 0.50
N TYR A 103 -1.55 11.36 1.35
CA TYR A 103 -0.82 10.15 0.94
C TYR A 103 -1.61 8.87 1.17
N SER A 104 -2.59 8.90 2.07
CA SER A 104 -3.47 7.74 2.28
C SER A 104 -4.50 7.65 1.17
N TYR A 105 -4.87 6.42 0.80
CA TYR A 105 -5.79 6.17 -0.28
C TYR A 105 -6.55 4.86 -0.07
N PHE A 106 -7.65 4.73 -0.79
CA PHE A 106 -8.38 3.48 -0.93
C PHE A 106 -7.98 2.73 -2.19
N LEU A 107 -7.81 1.42 -2.07
CA LEU A 107 -7.91 0.50 -3.20
C LEU A 107 -9.31 -0.11 -3.15
N GLY A 108 -10.12 0.19 -4.16
CA GLY A 108 -11.55 -0.15 -4.15
C GLY A 108 -12.28 0.48 -2.94
N PRO A 109 -13.44 -0.05 -2.56
CA PRO A 109 -14.20 0.47 -1.43
C PRO A 109 -13.70 0.00 -0.07
N ASP A 110 -12.90 -1.06 0.00
CA ASP A 110 -12.72 -1.83 1.23
C ASP A 110 -11.32 -1.78 1.85
N LEU A 111 -10.27 -1.53 1.07
CA LEU A 111 -8.90 -1.43 1.57
C LEU A 111 -8.48 0.03 1.71
N TYR A 112 -8.01 0.41 2.89
CA TYR A 112 -7.44 1.73 3.19
C TYR A 112 -5.95 1.60 3.48
N ILE A 113 -5.13 2.28 2.71
CA ILE A 113 -3.68 2.19 2.71
C ILE A 113 -3.09 3.51 3.19
N CYS A 114 -2.19 3.47 4.17
CA CYS A 114 -1.50 4.62 4.73
C CYS A 114 0.02 4.49 4.53
N PRO A 115 0.55 4.89 3.37
CA PRO A 115 1.98 4.74 3.06
C PRO A 115 2.87 5.46 4.07
N VAL A 116 4.01 4.85 4.40
CA VAL A 116 5.05 5.49 5.21
C VAL A 116 5.93 6.32 4.29
N ILE A 117 5.93 7.63 4.49
CA ILE A 117 6.66 8.59 3.65
C ILE A 117 7.89 9.19 4.35
N GLU A 118 7.99 9.02 5.66
CA GLU A 118 9.09 9.52 6.44
C GLU A 118 10.20 8.48 6.56
N ARG A 119 11.41 8.92 6.30
CA ARG A 119 12.59 8.05 6.39
C ARG A 119 12.81 7.56 7.81
N HIS A 120 13.14 6.27 7.96
CA HIS A 120 13.39 5.58 9.23
C HIS A 120 12.20 5.54 10.20
N ALA A 121 11.00 5.91 9.75
CA ALA A 121 9.81 5.81 10.56
C ALA A 121 9.46 4.34 10.83
N LYS A 122 9.16 4.05 12.10
CA LYS A 122 8.71 2.72 12.57
C LYS A 122 7.25 2.70 12.95
N THR A 123 6.63 3.87 12.97
CA THR A 123 5.22 4.08 13.26
C THR A 123 4.65 5.10 12.28
N ARG A 124 3.35 5.07 12.08
CA ARG A 124 2.61 6.04 11.28
C ARG A 124 1.40 6.51 12.07
N GLN A 125 1.16 7.81 12.08
CA GLN A 125 -0.12 8.35 12.51
C GLN A 125 -1.12 8.20 11.37
N VAL A 126 -2.25 7.56 11.63
CA VAL A 126 -3.31 7.31 10.67
C VAL A 126 -4.62 7.87 11.21
N HIS A 127 -5.44 8.43 10.33
CA HIS A 127 -6.83 8.77 10.63
C HIS A 127 -7.72 7.80 9.87
N LEU A 128 -8.48 6.97 10.60
CA LEU A 128 -9.38 6.03 9.96
C LEU A 128 -10.72 6.72 9.64
N PRO A 129 -11.21 6.62 8.41
CA PRO A 129 -12.55 7.08 8.07
C PRO A 129 -13.61 6.40 8.94
N ALA A 130 -14.82 6.97 9.02
CA ALA A 130 -15.91 6.38 9.79
C ALA A 130 -16.19 4.93 9.40
N GLY A 131 -16.60 4.10 10.37
CA GLY A 131 -16.87 2.67 10.19
C GLY A 131 -16.00 1.77 11.06
N ASP A 132 -16.14 0.46 10.87
CA ASP A 132 -15.37 -0.56 11.58
C ASP A 132 -14.27 -1.12 10.68
N TRP A 133 -13.04 -1.08 11.18
CA TRP A 133 -11.83 -1.45 10.45
C TRP A 133 -11.11 -2.60 11.12
N VAL A 134 -10.39 -3.38 10.33
CA VAL A 134 -9.48 -4.43 10.81
C VAL A 134 -8.10 -4.15 10.25
N HIS A 135 -7.09 -4.13 11.11
CA HIS A 135 -5.71 -3.96 10.70
C HIS A 135 -5.23 -5.21 9.94
N PHE A 136 -4.77 -5.01 8.71
CA PHE A 136 -4.46 -6.09 7.78
C PHE A 136 -3.45 -7.10 8.36
N TRP A 137 -2.36 -6.62 8.98
CA TRP A 137 -1.27 -7.49 9.43
C TRP A 137 -1.54 -8.23 10.73
N THR A 138 -2.37 -7.68 11.61
CA THR A 138 -2.56 -8.21 12.97
C THR A 138 -3.95 -8.74 13.24
N GLY A 139 -4.92 -8.45 12.36
CA GLY A 139 -6.33 -8.78 12.59
C GLY A 139 -6.98 -7.95 13.73
N LYS A 140 -6.27 -6.95 14.29
CA LYS A 140 -6.79 -6.14 15.39
C LYS A 140 -7.91 -5.22 14.88
N PRO A 141 -9.07 -5.16 15.57
CA PRO A 141 -10.14 -4.24 15.21
C PRO A 141 -9.83 -2.80 15.63
N TYR A 142 -10.31 -1.84 14.84
CA TYR A 142 -10.22 -0.41 15.08
C TYR A 142 -11.56 0.27 14.75
N ALA A 143 -11.99 1.20 15.60
CA ALA A 143 -13.11 2.06 15.28
C ALA A 143 -12.66 3.21 14.37
N GLY A 144 -13.46 3.55 13.37
CA GLY A 144 -13.20 4.70 12.52
C GLY A 144 -13.59 6.04 13.15
N GLY A 145 -13.38 7.12 12.40
CA GLY A 145 -13.67 8.49 12.86
C GLY A 145 -12.64 9.03 13.86
N GLN A 146 -11.48 8.41 14.00
CA GLN A 146 -10.44 8.85 14.94
C GLN A 146 -9.03 8.47 14.46
N SER A 147 -8.04 9.06 15.13
CA SER A 147 -6.63 8.88 14.78
C SER A 147 -5.93 7.89 15.71
N TYR A 148 -4.96 7.16 15.15
CA TYR A 148 -4.15 6.19 15.86
C TYR A 148 -2.69 6.33 15.47
N THR A 149 -1.79 6.00 16.39
CA THR A 149 -0.39 5.70 16.06
C THR A 149 -0.26 4.20 15.90
N VAL A 150 0.15 3.76 14.71
CA VAL A 150 0.22 2.34 14.33
C VAL A 150 1.66 1.98 14.00
N ASP A 151 2.09 0.80 14.43
CA ASP A 151 3.39 0.26 14.05
C ASP A 151 3.47 0.07 12.54
N ALA A 152 4.61 0.46 11.98
CA ALA A 152 4.87 0.41 10.54
C ALA A 152 6.30 -0.07 10.26
N PRO A 153 6.66 -1.29 10.67
CA PRO A 153 7.98 -1.82 10.36
C PRO A 153 8.15 -1.94 8.83
N LEU A 154 9.38 -1.92 8.37
CA LEU A 154 9.68 -2.03 6.94
C LEU A 154 9.08 -3.33 6.37
N GLY A 155 8.38 -3.21 5.25
CA GLY A 155 7.63 -4.31 4.61
C GLY A 155 6.19 -4.49 5.13
N GLN A 156 5.74 -3.66 6.09
CA GLN A 156 4.38 -3.73 6.65
C GLN A 156 3.81 -2.32 6.83
N PRO A 157 3.39 -1.65 5.77
CA PRO A 157 2.71 -0.37 5.88
C PRO A 157 1.38 -0.53 6.62
N PRO A 158 0.88 0.47 7.35
CA PRO A 158 -0.46 0.41 7.88
C PRO A 158 -1.49 0.26 6.75
N VAL A 159 -2.19 -0.86 6.76
CA VAL A 159 -3.28 -1.19 5.86
C VAL A 159 -4.44 -1.67 6.69
N PHE A 160 -5.63 -1.22 6.34
CA PHE A 160 -6.87 -1.60 7.01
C PHE A 160 -7.90 -2.05 5.99
N TYR A 161 -8.77 -2.96 6.39
CA TYR A 161 -9.91 -3.33 5.60
C TYR A 161 -11.21 -3.18 6.38
N LYS A 162 -12.30 -2.89 5.69
CA LYS A 162 -13.62 -2.80 6.30
C LYS A 162 -14.02 -4.17 6.87
N LYS A 163 -14.43 -4.20 8.11
CA LYS A 163 -14.82 -5.44 8.81
C LYS A 163 -15.95 -6.17 8.08
N GLU A 164 -16.89 -5.43 7.50
CA GLU A 164 -18.06 -5.94 6.77
C GLU A 164 -17.77 -6.24 5.29
N SER A 165 -16.51 -6.17 4.84
CA SER A 165 -16.15 -6.43 3.45
C SER A 165 -16.48 -7.87 3.06
N ALA A 166 -17.05 -8.06 1.88
CA ALA A 166 -17.23 -9.39 1.28
C ALA A 166 -15.88 -10.11 1.03
N TYR A 167 -14.77 -9.37 1.03
CA TYR A 167 -13.41 -9.88 0.87
C TYR A 167 -12.63 -9.99 2.18
N ALA A 168 -13.28 -9.85 3.36
CA ALA A 168 -12.59 -9.88 4.65
C ALA A 168 -11.79 -11.18 4.87
N ASP A 169 -12.36 -12.33 4.47
CA ASP A 169 -11.67 -13.62 4.56
C ASP A 169 -10.46 -13.72 3.62
N LEU A 170 -10.57 -13.17 2.41
CA LEU A 170 -9.43 -13.07 1.50
C LEU A 170 -8.32 -12.23 2.12
N PHE A 171 -8.63 -11.04 2.64
CA PHE A 171 -7.64 -10.14 3.22
C PHE A 171 -6.91 -10.78 4.41
N ARG A 172 -7.65 -11.47 5.28
CA ARG A 172 -7.07 -12.23 6.40
C ARG A 172 -6.13 -13.33 5.91
N THR A 173 -6.57 -14.14 4.95
CA THR A 173 -5.75 -15.21 4.38
C THR A 173 -4.48 -14.68 3.73
N VAL A 174 -4.58 -13.57 2.99
CA VAL A 174 -3.41 -12.94 2.34
C VAL A 174 -2.43 -12.39 3.37
N ALA A 175 -2.91 -11.81 4.46
CA ALA A 175 -2.07 -11.30 5.54
C ALA A 175 -1.28 -12.40 6.27
N ASP A 176 -1.86 -13.59 6.38
CA ASP A 176 -1.24 -14.76 7.05
C ASP A 176 -0.19 -15.47 6.16
N ASN A 177 -0.18 -15.24 4.86
CA ASN A 177 0.83 -15.77 3.94
C ASN A 177 2.16 -15.04 4.15
N LYS A 178 3.01 -15.63 5.01
CA LYS A 178 4.35 -15.13 5.39
C LYS A 178 5.42 -15.55 4.38
#